data_553e4b31bf59a1f8e4fb16281326170d
#
_entry.id   553e4b31bf59a1f8e4fb16281326170d
#
_cell.length_a   1.000
_cell.length_b   1.000
_cell.length_c   1.000
_cell.angle_alpha   90.00
_cell.angle_beta   90.00
_cell.angle_gamma   90.00
#
_symmetry.space_group_name_H-M   'P 1'
#
loop_
_entity.id
_entity.type
_entity.pdbx_description
1 polymer ?
#
loop_
_entity_poly.entity_id
_entity_poly.type
_entity_poly.pdbx_seq_one_letter_code
_entity_poly.pdbx_strand_id
1 'polypeptide(L)'
;MSVDEILTLAQGVVQSWDWATEVSRPRPERLDVKVKEIKQLLPIIVGLRVKRLGYLSAIVGVDLGVEANEIEVIYYFCPESAVIALRVRVPRQGATLASLSDVIPSAEVFERELREMFGIEITGLHTTDHLYLPDDWPDGVYPLRRDFDRAAIAGAGDEV
;
A
#
# COMPACT_ATOMS: atom_id res chain seq x y z
N MET A 1 -19.39 17.88 -4.90
CA MET A 1 -18.62 18.70 -3.91
C MET A 1 -17.42 19.32 -4.62
N SER A 2 -16.96 20.49 -4.17
CA SER A 2 -15.68 21.01 -4.68
C SER A 2 -14.51 20.15 -4.19
N VAL A 3 -13.39 20.19 -4.91
CA VAL A 3 -12.17 19.46 -4.52
C VAL A 3 -11.73 19.85 -3.10
N ASP A 4 -11.81 21.13 -2.77
CA ASP A 4 -11.40 21.62 -1.43
C ASP A 4 -12.32 21.11 -0.31
N GLU A 5 -13.62 21.05 -0.55
CA GLU A 5 -14.58 20.45 0.40
C GLU A 5 -14.28 18.97 0.64
N ILE A 6 -14.00 18.22 -0.44
CA ILE A 6 -13.65 16.79 -0.36
C ILE A 6 -12.38 16.59 0.47
N LEU A 7 -11.32 17.35 0.17
CA LEU A 7 -10.04 17.21 0.88
C LEU A 7 -10.14 17.69 2.33
N THR A 8 -10.96 18.71 2.62
CA THR A 8 -11.21 19.16 3.99
C THR A 8 -11.96 18.11 4.79
N LEU A 9 -12.95 17.45 4.18
CA LEU A 9 -13.65 16.31 4.80
C LEU A 9 -12.70 15.13 5.06
N ALA A 10 -11.86 14.80 4.09
CA ALA A 10 -10.86 13.74 4.23
C ALA A 10 -9.87 14.05 5.34
N GLN A 11 -9.39 15.30 5.40
CA GLN A 11 -8.51 15.75 6.47
C GLN A 11 -9.18 15.63 7.84
N GLY A 12 -10.44 16.01 7.95
CA GLY A 12 -11.23 15.83 9.17
C GLY A 12 -11.33 14.36 9.61
N VAL A 13 -11.47 13.43 8.65
CA VAL A 13 -11.50 11.98 8.96
C VAL A 13 -10.15 11.51 9.48
N VAL A 14 -9.04 11.82 8.79
CA VAL A 14 -7.70 11.32 9.16
C VAL A 14 -7.11 11.99 10.38
N GLN A 15 -7.65 13.12 10.80
CA GLN A 15 -7.27 13.84 12.02
C GLN A 15 -8.30 13.70 13.14
N SER A 16 -9.45 13.03 12.90
CA SER A 16 -10.38 12.66 13.95
C SER A 16 -9.75 11.55 14.79
N TRP A 17 -9.92 11.58 16.09
CA TRP A 17 -9.25 10.70 17.03
C TRP A 17 -7.76 11.10 17.21
N ASP A 18 -7.13 10.62 18.26
CA ASP A 18 -5.71 10.86 18.53
C ASP A 18 -4.79 10.01 17.63
N TRP A 19 -5.07 9.98 16.32
CA TRP A 19 -4.25 9.23 15.37
C TRP A 19 -2.94 9.96 15.07
N ALA A 20 -1.85 9.21 15.09
CA ALA A 20 -0.52 9.73 14.77
C ALA A 20 -0.38 9.91 13.24
N THR A 21 -0.97 10.98 12.71
CA THR A 21 -0.91 11.33 11.29
C THR A 21 -0.24 12.68 11.06
N GLU A 22 0.46 12.79 9.94
CA GLU A 22 0.96 14.05 9.39
C GLU A 22 0.30 14.30 8.04
N VAL A 23 -0.31 15.47 7.88
CA VAL A 23 -1.08 15.84 6.69
C VAL A 23 -0.37 16.94 5.93
N SER A 24 -0.31 16.80 4.59
CA SER A 24 0.20 17.83 3.69
C SER A 24 -0.64 17.90 2.42
N ARG A 25 -0.69 19.07 1.79
CA ARG A 25 -1.34 19.30 0.49
C ARG A 25 -0.27 19.70 -0.53
N PRO A 26 0.41 18.76 -1.18
CA PRO A 26 1.47 19.05 -2.15
C PRO A 26 0.93 19.68 -3.45
N ARG A 27 -0.37 19.51 -3.72
CA ARG A 27 -1.11 20.13 -4.83
C ARG A 27 -2.54 20.47 -4.38
N PRO A 28 -3.24 21.40 -5.08
CA PRO A 28 -4.60 21.79 -4.71
C PRO A 28 -5.58 20.61 -4.66
N GLU A 29 -5.43 19.63 -5.56
CA GLU A 29 -6.29 18.45 -5.68
C GLU A 29 -5.81 17.24 -4.88
N ARG A 30 -4.73 17.36 -4.09
CA ARG A 30 -4.09 16.21 -3.44
C ARG A 30 -3.87 16.41 -1.94
N LEU A 31 -4.25 15.41 -1.18
CA LEU A 31 -3.98 15.27 0.25
C LEU A 31 -3.05 14.08 0.48
N ASP A 32 -1.86 14.31 1.01
CA ASP A 32 -0.95 13.26 1.46
C ASP A 32 -1.03 13.14 2.99
N VAL A 33 -1.19 11.92 3.47
CA VAL A 33 -1.33 11.60 4.90
C VAL A 33 -0.29 10.54 5.25
N LYS A 34 0.68 10.89 6.08
CA LYS A 34 1.60 9.91 6.67
C LYS A 34 0.95 9.33 7.91
N VAL A 35 0.73 8.03 7.91
CA VAL A 35 0.22 7.27 9.06
C VAL A 35 1.42 6.67 9.78
N LYS A 36 1.69 7.14 11.00
CA LYS A 36 2.88 6.74 11.76
C LYS A 36 2.75 5.36 12.40
N GLU A 37 1.52 4.96 12.72
CA GLU A 37 1.24 3.68 13.35
C GLU A 37 0.40 2.80 12.42
N ILE A 38 0.95 1.69 11.98
CA ILE A 38 0.32 0.76 11.02
C ILE A 38 -1.06 0.30 11.49
N LYS A 39 -1.24 0.07 12.80
CA LYS A 39 -2.55 -0.33 13.37
C LYS A 39 -3.67 0.68 13.13
N GLN A 40 -3.34 1.94 12.84
CA GLN A 40 -4.31 3.00 12.57
C GLN A 40 -4.76 3.05 11.10
N LEU A 41 -4.04 2.39 10.20
CA LEU A 41 -4.31 2.41 8.77
C LEU A 41 -5.71 1.89 8.44
N LEU A 42 -6.06 0.70 8.91
CA LEU A 42 -7.37 0.10 8.64
C LEU A 42 -8.54 0.94 9.19
N PRO A 43 -8.54 1.42 10.45
CA PRO A 43 -9.56 2.36 10.93
C PRO A 43 -9.69 3.63 10.10
N ILE A 44 -8.58 4.22 9.66
CA ILE A 44 -8.59 5.41 8.78
C ILE A 44 -9.29 5.09 7.46
N ILE A 45 -8.93 3.97 6.83
CA ILE A 45 -9.52 3.52 5.56
C ILE A 45 -11.02 3.26 5.71
N VAL A 46 -11.43 2.61 6.80
CA VAL A 46 -12.86 2.42 7.12
C VAL A 46 -13.56 3.77 7.25
N GLY A 47 -12.95 4.74 7.93
CA GLY A 47 -13.48 6.11 8.05
C GLY A 47 -13.69 6.79 6.70
N LEU A 48 -12.72 6.70 5.78
CA LEU A 48 -12.85 7.20 4.41
C LEU A 48 -14.00 6.51 3.66
N ARG A 49 -14.13 5.19 3.81
CA ARG A 49 -15.19 4.40 3.17
C ARG A 49 -16.57 4.77 3.70
N VAL A 50 -16.74 4.91 5.01
CA VAL A 50 -18.00 5.33 5.64
C VAL A 50 -18.44 6.72 5.14
N LYS A 51 -17.49 7.62 4.96
CA LYS A 51 -17.74 8.97 4.41
C LYS A 51 -17.83 9.00 2.88
N ARG A 52 -17.71 7.83 2.22
CA ARG A 52 -17.75 7.72 0.74
C ARG A 52 -16.72 8.61 0.04
N LEU A 53 -15.54 8.75 0.63
CA LEU A 53 -14.44 9.56 0.11
C LEU A 53 -13.61 8.76 -0.91
N GLY A 54 -14.25 8.46 -2.04
CA GLY A 54 -13.64 7.82 -3.19
C GLY A 54 -13.54 6.31 -3.13
N TYR A 55 -12.93 5.75 -4.17
CA TYR A 55 -12.59 4.34 -4.29
C TYR A 55 -11.09 4.15 -4.16
N LEU A 56 -10.67 2.98 -3.74
CA LEU A 56 -9.27 2.57 -3.75
C LEU A 56 -8.82 2.38 -5.21
N SER A 57 -7.96 3.26 -5.67
CA SER A 57 -7.45 3.27 -7.04
C SER A 57 -6.21 2.41 -7.20
N ALA A 58 -5.32 2.42 -6.22
CA ALA A 58 -4.10 1.62 -6.21
C ALA A 58 -3.53 1.46 -4.80
N ILE A 59 -2.73 0.41 -4.60
CA ILE A 59 -1.78 0.28 -3.50
C ILE A 59 -0.40 0.13 -4.13
N VAL A 60 0.52 1.00 -3.78
CA VAL A 60 1.85 1.07 -4.41
C VAL A 60 2.93 0.88 -3.37
N GLY A 61 3.88 -0.04 -3.64
CA GLY A 61 5.10 -0.19 -2.87
C GLY A 61 6.24 0.66 -3.43
N VAL A 62 7.04 1.26 -2.57
CA VAL A 62 8.26 1.97 -2.92
C VAL A 62 9.38 1.52 -1.99
N ASP A 63 10.35 0.80 -2.51
CA ASP A 63 11.54 0.44 -1.74
C ASP A 63 12.43 1.66 -1.55
N LEU A 64 12.64 2.09 -0.30
CA LEU A 64 13.47 3.24 0.03
C LEU A 64 14.97 2.91 0.04
N GLY A 65 15.31 1.64 -0.18
CA GLY A 65 16.69 1.15 -0.29
C GLY A 65 17.21 0.49 0.96
N VAL A 66 18.40 -0.14 0.81
CA VAL A 66 19.03 -0.95 1.87
C VAL A 66 19.42 -0.07 3.06
N GLU A 67 19.90 1.14 2.82
CA GLU A 67 20.33 2.06 3.87
C GLU A 67 19.14 2.52 4.74
N ALA A 68 18.00 2.87 4.13
CA ALA A 68 16.79 3.24 4.84
C ALA A 68 16.16 2.04 5.54
N ASN A 69 16.35 0.84 4.98
CA ASN A 69 15.77 -0.43 5.45
C ASN A 69 14.25 -0.39 5.62
N GLU A 70 13.58 0.39 4.78
CA GLU A 70 12.13 0.59 4.79
C GLU A 70 11.54 0.46 3.38
N ILE A 71 10.27 0.04 3.35
CA ILE A 71 9.39 0.14 2.18
C ILE A 71 8.25 1.08 2.55
N GLU A 72 7.97 2.07 1.70
CA GLU A 72 6.80 2.90 1.82
C GLU A 72 5.66 2.27 1.04
N VAL A 73 4.51 2.08 1.67
CA VAL A 73 3.28 1.60 1.03
C VAL A 73 2.29 2.75 0.97
N ILE A 74 1.74 3.01 -0.21
CA ILE A 74 0.88 4.15 -0.47
C ILE A 74 -0.47 3.64 -0.97
N TYR A 75 -1.54 3.99 -0.25
CA TYR A 75 -2.92 3.68 -0.60
C TYR A 75 -3.56 4.91 -1.21
N TYR A 76 -3.91 4.83 -2.50
CA TYR A 76 -4.53 5.94 -3.23
C TYR A 76 -6.04 5.80 -3.28
N PHE A 77 -6.74 6.79 -2.73
CA PHE A 77 -8.19 6.97 -2.86
C PHE A 77 -8.48 8.15 -3.78
N CYS A 78 -9.41 7.95 -4.71
CA CYS A 78 -9.77 8.95 -5.73
C CYS A 78 -11.25 9.31 -5.61
N PRO A 79 -11.61 10.32 -4.79
CA PRO A 79 -12.95 10.91 -4.80
C PRO A 79 -13.06 11.97 -5.91
N GLU A 80 -13.90 11.71 -6.92
CA GLU A 80 -14.10 12.62 -8.06
C GLU A 80 -12.77 13.04 -8.71
N SER A 81 -12.41 14.33 -8.65
CA SER A 81 -11.16 14.88 -9.20
C SER A 81 -10.07 15.11 -8.14
N ALA A 82 -10.26 14.60 -6.92
CA ALA A 82 -9.28 14.71 -5.85
C ALA A 82 -8.51 13.39 -5.65
N VAL A 83 -7.35 13.47 -4.99
CA VAL A 83 -6.51 12.34 -4.62
C VAL A 83 -6.19 12.40 -3.14
N ILE A 84 -6.42 11.29 -2.44
CA ILE A 84 -6.01 11.08 -1.06
C ILE A 84 -4.97 9.96 -1.04
N ALA A 85 -3.76 10.24 -0.59
CA ALA A 85 -2.68 9.27 -0.49
C ALA A 85 -2.36 8.98 0.98
N LEU A 86 -2.71 7.79 1.47
CA LEU A 86 -2.29 7.32 2.79
C LEU A 86 -0.96 6.61 2.67
N ARG A 87 0.05 7.06 3.41
CA ARG A 87 1.41 6.54 3.37
C ARG A 87 1.78 5.90 4.70
N VAL A 88 2.22 4.66 4.64
CA VAL A 88 2.80 3.94 5.79
C VAL A 88 4.20 3.47 5.44
N ARG A 89 5.08 3.40 6.42
CA ARG A 89 6.40 2.81 6.28
C ARG A 89 6.46 1.51 7.06
N VAL A 90 7.05 0.51 6.44
CA VAL A 90 7.25 -0.82 7.00
C VAL A 90 8.72 -1.22 6.84
N PRO A 91 9.28 -2.05 7.74
CA PRO A 91 10.63 -2.56 7.56
C PRO A 91 10.73 -3.40 6.28
N ARG A 92 11.90 -3.43 5.65
CA ARG A 92 12.12 -4.25 4.45
C ARG A 92 12.02 -5.76 4.73
N GLN A 93 12.23 -6.17 5.98
CA GLN A 93 12.13 -7.57 6.40
C GLN A 93 11.14 -7.71 7.53
N GLY A 94 10.34 -8.77 7.48
CA GLY A 94 9.35 -9.07 8.51
C GLY A 94 8.18 -8.08 8.56
N ALA A 95 7.98 -7.28 7.51
CA ALA A 95 6.84 -6.38 7.42
C ALA A 95 5.53 -7.17 7.33
N THR A 96 4.56 -6.72 8.09
CA THR A 96 3.21 -7.29 8.10
C THR A 96 2.17 -6.18 8.01
N LEU A 97 1.22 -6.32 7.09
CA LEU A 97 0.06 -5.45 6.94
C LEU A 97 -1.23 -6.28 7.00
N ALA A 98 -2.29 -5.71 7.54
CA ALA A 98 -3.60 -6.35 7.49
C ALA A 98 -4.23 -6.17 6.11
N SER A 99 -4.84 -7.24 5.57
CA SER A 99 -5.59 -7.18 4.32
C SER A 99 -6.78 -6.25 4.45
N LEU A 100 -7.05 -5.52 3.39
CA LEU A 100 -8.24 -4.69 3.22
C LEU A 100 -9.37 -5.43 2.48
N SER A 101 -9.15 -6.66 2.02
CA SER A 101 -10.05 -7.38 1.11
C SER A 101 -11.45 -7.58 1.69
N ASP A 102 -11.59 -7.70 3.02
CA ASP A 102 -12.90 -7.80 3.68
C ASP A 102 -13.70 -6.48 3.63
N VAL A 103 -13.03 -5.34 3.51
CA VAL A 103 -13.64 -4.00 3.44
C VAL A 103 -13.70 -3.50 1.99
N ILE A 104 -12.69 -3.81 1.22
CA ILE A 104 -12.51 -3.40 -0.17
C ILE A 104 -12.01 -4.62 -0.97
N PRO A 105 -12.90 -5.44 -1.54
CA PRO A 105 -12.50 -6.67 -2.25
C PRO A 105 -11.48 -6.45 -3.36
N SER A 106 -11.52 -5.30 -4.05
CA SER A 106 -10.54 -4.96 -5.09
C SER A 106 -9.11 -4.73 -4.57
N ALA A 107 -8.90 -4.62 -3.26
CA ALA A 107 -7.57 -4.49 -2.67
C ALA A 107 -6.73 -5.76 -2.83
N GLU A 108 -7.37 -6.94 -2.90
CA GLU A 108 -6.69 -8.24 -2.95
C GLU A 108 -5.61 -8.29 -4.05
N VAL A 109 -5.90 -7.80 -5.25
CA VAL A 109 -4.95 -7.81 -6.36
C VAL A 109 -3.70 -6.99 -6.05
N PHE A 110 -3.87 -5.80 -5.51
CA PHE A 110 -2.75 -4.93 -5.13
C PHE A 110 -1.96 -5.50 -3.95
N GLU A 111 -2.63 -6.14 -3.00
CA GLU A 111 -2.00 -6.77 -1.84
C GLU A 111 -1.18 -7.99 -2.23
N ARG A 112 -1.66 -8.79 -3.17
CA ARG A 112 -0.90 -9.89 -3.77
C ARG A 112 0.36 -9.39 -4.47
N GLU A 113 0.25 -8.28 -5.23
CA GLU A 113 1.40 -7.63 -5.86
C GLU A 113 2.43 -7.17 -4.82
N LEU A 114 2.02 -6.49 -3.74
CA LEU A 114 2.93 -6.08 -2.66
C LEU A 114 3.68 -7.26 -2.04
N ARG A 115 2.96 -8.36 -1.79
CA ARG A 115 3.55 -9.58 -1.23
C ARG A 115 4.58 -10.18 -2.18
N GLU A 116 4.24 -10.29 -3.44
CA GLU A 116 5.04 -10.94 -4.47
C GLU A 116 6.26 -10.11 -4.86
N MET A 117 6.08 -8.80 -5.05
CA MET A 117 7.12 -7.91 -5.57
C MET A 117 8.05 -7.34 -4.49
N PHE A 118 7.55 -7.20 -3.24
CA PHE A 118 8.28 -6.57 -2.15
C PHE A 118 8.49 -7.46 -0.93
N GLY A 119 7.82 -8.61 -0.83
CA GLY A 119 7.92 -9.52 0.31
C GLY A 119 7.25 -8.98 1.58
N ILE A 120 6.19 -8.21 1.44
CA ILE A 120 5.37 -7.75 2.56
C ILE A 120 4.34 -8.82 2.89
N GLU A 121 4.32 -9.32 4.13
CA GLU A 121 3.31 -10.26 4.57
C GLU A 121 1.96 -9.55 4.72
N ILE A 122 0.92 -10.10 4.10
CA ILE A 122 -0.45 -9.56 4.18
C ILE A 122 -1.31 -10.56 4.96
N THR A 123 -1.63 -10.22 6.20
CA THR A 123 -2.47 -11.07 7.06
C THR A 123 -3.94 -10.97 6.66
N GLY A 124 -4.62 -12.11 6.55
CA GLY A 124 -6.03 -12.17 6.14
C GLY A 124 -6.25 -12.15 4.63
N LEU A 125 -5.20 -12.28 3.83
CA LEU A 125 -5.33 -12.45 2.39
C LEU A 125 -5.94 -13.82 2.06
N HIS A 126 -6.96 -13.86 1.18
CA HIS A 126 -7.71 -15.09 0.88
C HIS A 126 -6.92 -16.12 0.10
N THR A 127 -5.99 -15.68 -0.73
CA THR A 127 -5.09 -16.55 -1.50
C THR A 127 -3.64 -16.11 -1.41
N THR A 128 -2.75 -17.09 -1.41
CA THR A 128 -1.30 -16.87 -1.43
C THR A 128 -0.66 -17.24 -2.76
N ASP A 129 -1.48 -17.63 -3.76
CA ASP A 129 -0.99 -17.96 -5.09
C ASP A 129 -0.33 -16.75 -5.75
N HIS A 130 0.66 -17.01 -6.60
CA HIS A 130 1.31 -15.97 -7.39
C HIS A 130 0.30 -15.26 -8.30
N LEU A 131 0.49 -13.95 -8.51
CA LEU A 131 -0.33 -13.12 -9.37
C LEU A 131 0.35 -12.90 -10.72
N TYR A 132 1.60 -12.50 -10.71
CA TYR A 132 2.42 -12.15 -11.88
C TYR A 132 3.63 -13.06 -12.05
N LEU A 133 4.19 -13.54 -10.93
CA LEU A 133 5.39 -14.37 -10.96
C LEU A 133 5.03 -15.83 -11.28
N PRO A 134 5.89 -16.57 -12.01
CA PRO A 134 5.68 -17.98 -12.25
C PRO A 134 5.71 -18.80 -10.94
N ASP A 135 5.08 -19.98 -10.96
CA ASP A 135 4.93 -20.84 -9.78
C ASP A 135 6.27 -21.36 -9.24
N ASP A 136 7.29 -21.44 -10.09
CA ASP A 136 8.66 -21.84 -9.76
C ASP A 136 9.58 -20.68 -9.36
N TRP A 137 9.03 -19.49 -9.14
CA TRP A 137 9.81 -18.33 -8.70
C TRP A 137 10.48 -18.60 -7.36
N PRO A 138 11.79 -18.30 -7.22
CA PRO A 138 12.53 -18.59 -6.00
C PRO A 138 12.00 -17.81 -4.79
N ASP A 139 11.85 -18.51 -3.66
CA ASP A 139 11.45 -17.88 -2.40
C ASP A 139 12.44 -16.81 -1.94
N GLY A 140 11.91 -15.71 -1.40
CA GLY A 140 12.73 -14.62 -0.86
C GLY A 140 13.35 -13.70 -1.91
N VAL A 141 13.03 -13.90 -3.19
CA VAL A 141 13.49 -13.06 -4.29
C VAL A 141 12.36 -12.11 -4.70
N TYR A 142 12.56 -10.81 -4.52
CA TYR A 142 11.54 -9.79 -4.74
C TYR A 142 11.94 -8.82 -5.85
N PRO A 143 11.31 -8.89 -7.03
CA PRO A 143 11.82 -8.22 -8.24
C PRO A 143 11.73 -6.70 -8.23
N LEU A 144 10.90 -6.09 -7.40
CA LEU A 144 10.80 -4.64 -7.29
C LEU A 144 11.61 -4.03 -6.14
N ARG A 145 12.38 -4.83 -5.42
CA ARG A 145 13.38 -4.30 -4.49
C ARG A 145 14.58 -3.71 -5.24
N ARG A 146 15.15 -2.64 -4.70
CA ARG A 146 16.29 -1.95 -5.32
C ARG A 146 17.56 -2.79 -5.42
N ASP A 147 17.73 -3.75 -4.53
CA ASP A 147 18.86 -4.70 -4.47
C ASP A 147 18.55 -6.02 -5.19
N PHE A 148 17.48 -6.07 -6.00
CA PHE A 148 17.17 -7.24 -6.81
C PHE A 148 18.28 -7.53 -7.82
N ASP A 149 18.82 -8.76 -7.77
CA ASP A 149 19.80 -9.25 -8.73
C ASP A 149 19.16 -10.32 -9.63
N ARG A 150 19.23 -10.12 -10.95
CA ARG A 150 18.76 -11.10 -11.94
C ARG A 150 19.50 -12.43 -11.88
N ALA A 151 20.74 -12.46 -11.38
CA ALA A 151 21.48 -13.70 -11.19
C ALA A 151 20.78 -14.67 -10.22
N ALA A 152 19.96 -14.15 -9.30
CA ALA A 152 19.19 -14.98 -8.38
C ALA A 152 18.11 -15.85 -9.07
N ILE A 153 17.73 -15.52 -10.32
CA ILE A 153 16.73 -16.25 -11.11
C ILE A 153 17.32 -16.94 -12.36
N ALA A 154 18.60 -16.75 -12.64
CA ALA A 154 19.26 -17.28 -13.85
C ALA A 154 19.40 -18.81 -13.88
N GLY A 155 18.99 -19.53 -12.84
CA GLY A 155 18.99 -21.00 -12.79
C GLY A 155 17.62 -21.66 -12.93
N ALA A 156 16.55 -20.89 -12.97
CA ALA A 156 15.17 -21.42 -12.99
C ALA A 156 14.60 -21.65 -14.41
N GLY A 157 15.32 -21.27 -15.46
CA GLY A 157 14.82 -21.26 -16.84
C GLY A 157 15.50 -22.18 -17.86
N ASP A 158 16.51 -22.95 -17.50
CA ASP A 158 17.31 -23.74 -18.45
C ASP A 158 16.99 -25.26 -18.47
N GLU A 159 15.84 -25.69 -17.94
CA GLU A 159 15.34 -27.05 -18.15
C GLU A 159 14.08 -27.02 -19.02
N VAL A 160 14.26 -26.90 -20.33
CA VAL A 160 13.29 -27.30 -21.35
C VAL A 160 13.98 -28.16 -22.38
#